data_7c3c62f5e74f008dc5e64934dca6b175
#
_entry.id   7c3c62f5e74f008dc5e64934dca6b175
#
_cell.length_a   1.000
_cell.length_b   1.000
_cell.length_c   1.000
_cell.angle_alpha   90.00
_cell.angle_beta   90.00
_cell.angle_gamma   90.00
#
_symmetry.space_group_name_H-M   'P 1'
#
loop_
_entity.id
_entity.type
_entity.pdbx_description
1 polymer ?
#
loop_
_entity_poly.entity_id
_entity_poly.type
_entity_poly.pdbx_seq_one_letter_code
_entity_poly.pdbx_strand_id
1 'polypeptide(L)'
;MFVRPALRGLSKTPNYFLRNSKLPLKSGFNGGKFILYTAGAIGGGFAGLYLLNSRSAIHEYLFCPLIRLVTPDAETGHQLGVFFLKWGLAPKLLFDKDDEVLKVNVFGTTLTNPVGCAAGLDKDGEAIDGVLQSGFSYHEIGSITPLPQPGNPRARFFRLPQDDAVINRYGFNSTGKDAVQVTLAQRVSKYIKSYFKDANVGRMSLYKNKLLAINLGKNKNGDEVQDYLKGVETFQSLADVLVINVSSPNTPGLRDLQNESKLTDLLQKVVDKRNSLVDSGNQLGARTHKPPILVKIAPDLTEPELLSIAEAAKKSKVDGIIVSNTTIQRPTDLITQDPEVKFQTGGLSGKPLKQYSLKALRTIYKYTRDSDLVLIGCGGISSAQDALEYARAGATFVQLYTSFAYKGPGVVSKIKDGLTEELKREGKTWMQIIGEDSK
;
A
#
# COMPACT_ATOMS: atom_id res chain seq x y z
N MET A 1 -71.53 7.31 58.47
CA MET A 1 -71.90 6.59 59.68
C MET A 1 -70.60 6.26 60.41
N PHE A 2 -70.21 7.06 61.35
CA PHE A 2 -70.01 6.72 62.81
C PHE A 2 -68.96 5.58 62.95
N VAL A 3 -67.86 5.62 63.75
CA VAL A 3 -67.54 6.33 64.99
C VAL A 3 -66.06 6.23 65.22
N ARG A 4 -65.38 7.30 65.67
CA ARG A 4 -64.18 7.25 66.49
C ARG A 4 -64.54 6.78 67.93
N PRO A 5 -63.68 6.20 68.69
CA PRO A 5 -62.82 6.97 69.63
C PRO A 5 -61.43 6.34 69.90
N ALA A 6 -60.47 7.09 70.17
CA ALA A 6 -59.98 7.80 71.32
C ALA A 6 -58.92 7.01 72.18
N LEU A 7 -57.68 7.54 72.13
CA LEU A 7 -56.76 7.90 73.24
C LEU A 7 -56.40 6.91 74.35
N ARG A 8 -55.14 6.76 74.55
CA ARG A 8 -54.20 6.82 75.70
C ARG A 8 -53.20 5.67 75.58
N GLY A 9 -51.92 5.78 75.76
CA GLY A 9 -51.10 6.76 76.42
C GLY A 9 -49.69 6.19 76.63
N LEU A 10 -48.78 7.03 76.94
CA LEU A 10 -47.49 6.80 77.59
C LEU A 10 -46.25 6.42 76.73
N SER A 11 -45.52 7.46 76.43
CA SER A 11 -44.10 7.69 76.68
C SER A 11 -43.24 6.48 77.12
N LYS A 12 -42.29 6.16 76.27
CA LYS A 12 -40.90 5.85 76.63
C LYS A 12 -40.00 6.05 75.42
N THR A 13 -39.27 7.13 75.43
CA THR A 13 -38.13 7.34 74.50
C THR A 13 -36.98 6.40 74.89
N PRO A 14 -36.47 5.60 74.03
CA PRO A 14 -35.12 5.00 74.22
C PRO A 14 -34.08 5.99 73.71
N ASN A 15 -33.23 6.41 74.62
CA ASN A 15 -31.97 7.08 74.30
C ASN A 15 -31.15 6.18 73.37
N TYR A 16 -31.13 6.47 72.07
CA TYR A 16 -30.11 5.92 71.20
C TYR A 16 -28.84 6.70 71.44
N PHE A 17 -27.91 6.06 72.09
CA PHE A 17 -26.50 6.45 72.13
C PHE A 17 -26.04 6.73 70.72
N LEU A 18 -25.73 7.98 70.40
CA LEU A 18 -24.93 8.38 69.27
C LEU A 18 -23.54 7.76 69.47
N ARG A 19 -23.40 6.54 68.97
CA ARG A 19 -22.09 5.91 68.78
C ARG A 19 -21.40 6.68 67.73
N ASN A 20 -20.50 7.60 68.11
CA ASN A 20 -19.55 8.24 67.17
C ASN A 20 -18.75 7.14 66.44
N SER A 21 -19.27 6.63 65.34
CA SER A 21 -18.48 5.91 64.43
C SER A 21 -17.61 6.92 63.65
N LYS A 22 -16.46 7.22 64.24
CA LYS A 22 -15.36 7.78 63.39
C LYS A 22 -15.05 6.75 62.33
N LEU A 23 -15.65 6.92 61.15
CA LEU A 23 -15.15 6.28 59.95
C LEU A 23 -13.68 6.66 59.85
N PRO A 24 -12.77 5.70 59.75
CA PRO A 24 -11.37 6.04 59.55
C PRO A 24 -11.24 6.64 58.19
N LEU A 25 -11.12 7.94 58.08
CA LEU A 25 -10.55 8.63 56.93
C LEU A 25 -9.09 8.18 56.84
N LYS A 26 -8.88 6.93 56.35
CA LYS A 26 -7.60 6.45 55.89
C LYS A 26 -7.51 6.75 54.42
N SER A 27 -7.06 7.91 54.08
CA SER A 27 -6.19 8.09 52.94
C SER A 27 -5.37 9.35 53.15
N GLY A 28 -4.31 9.18 53.87
CA GLY A 28 -3.22 10.11 53.73
C GLY A 28 -2.83 10.12 52.26
N PHE A 29 -3.14 11.21 51.54
CA PHE A 29 -2.67 11.43 50.19
C PHE A 29 -1.14 11.30 50.18
N ASN A 30 -0.63 10.17 49.69
CA ASN A 30 0.80 9.94 49.62
C ASN A 30 1.31 10.63 48.33
N GLY A 31 1.67 11.90 48.45
CA GLY A 31 2.14 12.74 47.36
C GLY A 31 3.28 12.09 46.55
N GLY A 32 4.19 11.36 47.23
CA GLY A 32 5.27 10.65 46.57
C GLY A 32 4.78 9.52 45.62
N LYS A 33 3.81 8.71 46.09
CA LYS A 33 3.20 7.68 45.24
C LYS A 33 2.41 8.29 44.08
N PHE A 34 1.68 9.38 44.35
CA PHE A 34 0.94 10.09 43.28
C PHE A 34 1.89 10.61 42.19
N ILE A 35 2.99 11.27 42.58
CA ILE A 35 4.01 11.74 41.64
C ILE A 35 4.61 10.58 40.82
N LEU A 36 4.95 9.47 41.52
CA LEU A 36 5.52 8.28 40.86
C LEU A 36 4.55 7.67 39.86
N TYR A 37 3.28 7.48 40.19
CA TYR A 37 2.26 6.96 39.29
C TYR A 37 1.98 7.91 38.11
N THR A 38 1.94 9.21 38.37
CA THR A 38 1.76 10.22 37.32
C THR A 38 2.96 10.25 36.36
N ALA A 39 4.18 10.24 36.89
CA ALA A 39 5.39 10.16 36.06
C ALA A 39 5.45 8.86 35.24
N GLY A 40 5.08 7.73 35.87
CA GLY A 40 4.97 6.43 35.17
C GLY A 40 3.91 6.43 34.10
N ALA A 41 2.73 7.03 34.35
CA ALA A 41 1.67 7.14 33.31
C ALA A 41 2.09 8.06 32.15
N ILE A 42 2.73 9.19 32.46
CA ILE A 42 3.26 10.11 31.43
C ILE A 42 4.37 9.40 30.62
N GLY A 43 5.33 8.77 31.28
CA GLY A 43 6.41 8.03 30.63
C GLY A 43 5.89 6.88 29.77
N GLY A 44 4.92 6.12 30.28
CA GLY A 44 4.24 5.06 29.55
C GLY A 44 3.46 5.58 28.34
N GLY A 45 2.79 6.73 28.49
CA GLY A 45 2.10 7.41 27.39
C GLY A 45 3.07 7.83 26.27
N PHE A 46 4.20 8.46 26.62
CA PHE A 46 5.23 8.81 25.64
C PHE A 46 5.85 7.59 24.97
N ALA A 47 6.17 6.53 25.73
CA ALA A 47 6.67 5.27 25.18
C ALA A 47 5.65 4.64 24.21
N GLY A 48 4.37 4.63 24.58
CA GLY A 48 3.29 4.16 23.71
C GLY A 48 3.17 4.96 22.42
N LEU A 49 3.17 6.29 22.50
CA LEU A 49 3.17 7.16 21.31
C LEU A 49 4.40 6.94 20.43
N TYR A 50 5.59 6.78 21.04
CA TYR A 50 6.80 6.47 20.31
C TYR A 50 6.70 5.13 19.56
N LEU A 51 6.19 4.08 20.20
CA LEU A 51 6.01 2.77 19.59
C LEU A 51 4.95 2.77 18.48
N LEU A 52 3.90 3.58 18.63
CA LEU A 52 2.80 3.67 17.66
C LEU A 52 3.12 4.60 16.48
N ASN A 53 4.14 5.45 16.57
CA ASN A 53 4.51 6.38 15.51
C ASN A 53 5.45 5.71 14.51
N SER A 54 5.07 5.68 13.24
CA SER A 54 5.89 5.10 12.16
C SER A 54 7.26 5.76 11.98
N ARG A 55 7.41 7.02 12.39
CA ARG A 55 8.70 7.76 12.33
C ARG A 55 9.76 7.25 13.31
N SER A 56 9.37 6.46 14.30
CA SER A 56 10.26 6.04 15.37
C SER A 56 11.33 5.07 14.88
N ALA A 57 12.58 5.37 15.20
CA ALA A 57 13.75 4.60 14.77
C ALA A 57 13.74 3.12 15.22
N ILE A 58 13.03 2.82 16.32
CA ILE A 58 12.92 1.47 16.86
C ILE A 58 12.37 0.46 15.84
N HIS A 59 11.52 0.90 14.90
CA HIS A 59 10.94 0.02 13.88
C HIS A 59 12.01 -0.47 12.90
N GLU A 60 12.87 0.43 12.44
CA GLU A 60 13.94 0.09 11.49
C GLU A 60 15.08 -0.68 12.15
N TYR A 61 15.53 -0.22 13.33
CA TYR A 61 16.75 -0.73 13.95
C TYR A 61 16.54 -1.89 14.93
N LEU A 62 15.32 -2.12 15.39
CA LEU A 62 15.02 -3.23 16.30
C LEU A 62 13.94 -4.16 15.76
N PHE A 63 12.73 -3.68 15.47
CA PHE A 63 11.61 -4.57 15.15
C PHE A 63 11.76 -5.26 13.79
N CYS A 64 12.16 -4.56 12.73
CA CYS A 64 12.36 -5.20 11.43
C CYS A 64 13.52 -6.21 11.43
N PRO A 65 14.70 -5.94 12.04
CA PRO A 65 15.73 -6.96 12.26
C PRO A 65 15.25 -8.14 13.10
N LEU A 66 14.50 -7.88 14.19
CA LEU A 66 13.97 -8.94 15.06
C LEU A 66 13.00 -9.85 14.30
N ILE A 67 12.07 -9.28 13.52
CA ILE A 67 11.15 -10.07 12.68
C ILE A 67 11.97 -10.97 11.73
N ARG A 68 13.02 -10.46 11.09
CA ARG A 68 13.88 -11.25 10.21
C ARG A 68 14.63 -12.35 10.96
N LEU A 69 14.98 -12.13 12.20
CA LEU A 69 15.70 -13.10 13.03
C LEU A 69 14.76 -14.23 13.52
N VAL A 70 13.55 -13.89 13.95
CA VAL A 70 12.63 -14.87 14.56
C VAL A 70 11.77 -15.62 13.53
N THR A 71 11.69 -15.13 12.28
CA THR A 71 10.94 -15.84 11.24
C THR A 71 11.84 -16.78 10.45
N PRO A 72 11.42 -18.06 10.27
CA PRO A 72 12.24 -19.09 9.65
C PRO A 72 12.58 -18.80 8.18
N ASP A 73 11.68 -18.09 7.49
CA ASP A 73 11.82 -17.73 6.08
C ASP A 73 11.24 -16.35 5.77
N ALA A 74 11.51 -15.85 4.56
CA ALA A 74 11.06 -14.53 4.13
C ALA A 74 9.53 -14.45 3.95
N GLU A 75 8.88 -15.51 3.52
CA GLU A 75 7.43 -15.54 3.30
C GLU A 75 6.67 -15.46 4.62
N THR A 76 7.13 -16.17 5.65
CA THR A 76 6.57 -16.09 7.01
C THR A 76 6.74 -14.67 7.59
N GLY A 77 7.91 -14.04 7.40
CA GLY A 77 8.12 -12.66 7.81
C GLY A 77 7.20 -11.67 7.09
N HIS A 78 6.97 -11.86 5.80
CA HIS A 78 6.02 -11.09 5.02
C HIS A 78 4.59 -11.23 5.57
N GLN A 79 4.13 -12.48 5.78
CA GLN A 79 2.80 -12.76 6.33
C GLN A 79 2.60 -12.12 7.71
N LEU A 80 3.63 -12.16 8.56
CA LEU A 80 3.60 -11.49 9.87
C LEU A 80 3.49 -9.97 9.73
N GLY A 81 4.20 -9.35 8.80
CA GLY A 81 4.09 -7.92 8.51
C GLY A 81 2.67 -7.53 8.04
N VAL A 82 2.10 -8.29 7.13
CA VAL A 82 0.71 -8.11 6.66
C VAL A 82 -0.29 -8.29 7.80
N PHE A 83 -0.08 -9.27 8.68
CA PHE A 83 -0.91 -9.47 9.87
C PHE A 83 -0.93 -8.23 10.77
N PHE A 84 0.23 -7.63 11.09
CA PHE A 84 0.27 -6.41 11.89
C PHE A 84 -0.43 -5.23 11.21
N LEU A 85 -0.26 -5.07 9.90
CA LEU A 85 -0.93 -4.03 9.12
C LEU A 85 -2.47 -4.23 9.10
N LYS A 86 -2.92 -5.47 8.85
CA LYS A 86 -4.33 -5.85 8.81
C LYS A 86 -5.07 -5.55 10.10
N TRP A 87 -4.47 -5.88 11.24
CA TRP A 87 -5.08 -5.70 12.55
C TRP A 87 -4.85 -4.34 13.18
N GLY A 88 -4.22 -3.41 12.45
CA GLY A 88 -3.94 -2.06 12.94
C GLY A 88 -2.91 -2.00 14.06
N LEU A 89 -2.13 -3.07 14.22
CA LEU A 89 -1.04 -3.19 15.19
C LEU A 89 0.27 -2.61 14.67
N ALA A 90 0.35 -2.38 13.36
CA ALA A 90 1.49 -1.69 12.76
C ALA A 90 1.50 -0.21 13.16
N PRO A 91 2.68 0.40 13.31
CA PRO A 91 2.80 1.82 13.60
C PRO A 91 2.23 2.66 12.47
N LYS A 92 1.65 3.81 12.85
CA LYS A 92 0.95 4.74 11.94
C LYS A 92 1.71 6.05 11.85
N LEU A 93 1.51 6.78 10.78
CA LEU A 93 2.00 8.14 10.68
C LEU A 93 1.06 9.06 11.48
N LEU A 94 1.50 9.46 12.68
CA LEU A 94 0.73 10.27 13.60
C LEU A 94 1.11 11.75 13.46
N PHE A 95 0.09 12.63 13.47
CA PHE A 95 0.24 14.10 13.53
C PHE A 95 1.07 14.73 12.39
N ASP A 96 1.21 14.01 11.27
CA ASP A 96 2.01 14.45 10.14
C ASP A 96 1.13 14.98 9.01
N LYS A 97 1.59 16.05 8.37
CA LYS A 97 1.00 16.59 7.14
C LYS A 97 2.09 16.64 6.07
N ASP A 98 1.74 16.13 4.91
CA ASP A 98 2.61 16.25 3.75
C ASP A 98 2.73 17.73 3.32
N ASP A 99 3.94 18.12 2.93
CA ASP A 99 4.21 19.48 2.44
C ASP A 99 3.59 19.69 1.05
N GLU A 100 3.18 20.92 0.77
CA GLU A 100 2.56 21.30 -0.50
C GLU A 100 3.46 21.02 -1.72
N VAL A 101 4.79 21.10 -1.56
CA VAL A 101 5.75 20.84 -2.64
C VAL A 101 5.73 19.39 -3.12
N LEU A 102 5.18 18.47 -2.31
CA LEU A 102 5.07 17.03 -2.61
C LEU A 102 3.82 16.64 -3.39
N LYS A 103 2.85 17.55 -3.55
CA LYS A 103 1.57 17.24 -4.18
C LYS A 103 1.73 16.74 -5.61
N VAL A 104 0.92 15.74 -5.96
CA VAL A 104 0.88 15.15 -7.30
C VAL A 104 -0.54 15.19 -7.85
N ASN A 105 -0.73 15.86 -8.98
CA ASN A 105 -2.00 15.86 -9.70
C ASN A 105 -2.03 14.68 -10.68
N VAL A 106 -2.90 13.72 -10.45
CA VAL A 106 -2.97 12.50 -11.26
C VAL A 106 -4.38 11.88 -11.19
N PHE A 107 -4.86 11.33 -12.28
CA PHE A 107 -6.15 10.62 -12.39
C PHE A 107 -7.33 11.40 -11.78
N GLY A 108 -7.39 12.72 -12.04
CA GLY A 108 -8.46 13.59 -11.54
C GLY A 108 -8.48 13.76 -10.01
N THR A 109 -7.35 13.54 -9.34
CA THR A 109 -7.18 13.80 -7.91
C THR A 109 -5.80 14.40 -7.62
N THR A 110 -5.66 15.01 -6.45
CA THR A 110 -4.37 15.49 -5.95
C THR A 110 -3.93 14.56 -4.82
N LEU A 111 -2.88 13.77 -5.04
CA LEU A 111 -2.22 13.00 -3.98
C LEU A 111 -1.45 13.94 -3.06
N THR A 112 -1.38 13.59 -1.77
CA THR A 112 -0.65 14.42 -0.78
C THR A 112 0.86 14.35 -0.93
N ASN A 113 1.37 13.26 -1.51
CA ASN A 113 2.80 13.02 -1.72
C ASN A 113 3.02 12.02 -2.88
N PRO A 114 4.23 11.92 -3.44
CA PRO A 114 4.51 11.07 -4.60
C PRO A 114 4.87 9.62 -4.25
N VAL A 115 4.64 9.16 -3.01
CA VAL A 115 5.12 7.85 -2.56
C VAL A 115 3.96 6.85 -2.45
N GLY A 116 4.03 5.78 -3.23
CA GLY A 116 3.09 4.68 -3.26
C GLY A 116 3.68 3.36 -2.78
N CYS A 117 2.82 2.43 -2.37
CA CYS A 117 3.16 1.06 -2.07
C CYS A 117 2.85 0.18 -3.30
N ALA A 118 3.85 -0.58 -3.76
CA ALA A 118 3.73 -1.47 -4.91
C ALA A 118 2.98 -2.77 -4.58
N ALA A 119 2.39 -3.39 -5.62
CA ALA A 119 1.81 -4.73 -5.52
C ALA A 119 2.79 -5.77 -4.98
N GLY A 120 2.24 -6.79 -4.33
CA GLY A 120 2.98 -7.91 -3.77
C GLY A 120 3.11 -7.87 -2.25
N LEU A 121 2.96 -6.69 -1.60
CA LEU A 121 2.88 -6.59 -0.14
C LEU A 121 1.52 -7.12 0.36
N ASP A 122 0.47 -6.48 -0.05
CA ASP A 122 -0.92 -6.84 0.28
C ASP A 122 -1.56 -7.54 -0.92
N LYS A 123 -1.52 -8.88 -0.93
CA LYS A 123 -1.93 -9.65 -2.10
C LYS A 123 -3.44 -9.72 -2.28
N ASP A 124 -4.17 -9.75 -1.19
CA ASP A 124 -5.61 -10.01 -1.19
C ASP A 124 -6.42 -8.84 -0.59
N GLY A 125 -5.81 -7.65 -0.42
CA GLY A 125 -6.49 -6.43 0.04
C GLY A 125 -6.86 -6.44 1.53
N GLU A 126 -6.11 -7.19 2.33
CA GLU A 126 -6.39 -7.33 3.75
C GLU A 126 -5.80 -6.21 4.63
N ALA A 127 -4.76 -5.52 4.14
CA ALA A 127 -3.95 -4.57 4.91
C ALA A 127 -4.02 -3.12 4.40
N ILE A 128 -5.00 -2.79 3.54
CA ILE A 128 -5.12 -1.50 2.85
C ILE A 128 -5.00 -0.32 3.81
N ASP A 129 -5.79 -0.34 4.90
CA ASP A 129 -5.82 0.77 5.85
C ASP A 129 -4.50 0.93 6.60
N GLY A 130 -3.87 -0.17 7.01
CA GLY A 130 -2.56 -0.14 7.68
C GLY A 130 -1.47 0.42 6.78
N VAL A 131 -1.46 0.05 5.50
CA VAL A 131 -0.50 0.57 4.51
C VAL A 131 -0.73 2.07 4.28
N LEU A 132 -1.96 2.49 4.00
CA LEU A 132 -2.26 3.92 3.77
C LEU A 132 -2.00 4.79 5.02
N GLN A 133 -2.22 4.24 6.24
CA GLN A 133 -1.91 4.91 7.49
C GLN A 133 -0.41 5.00 7.81
N SER A 134 0.44 4.22 7.11
CA SER A 134 1.90 4.34 7.21
C SER A 134 2.48 5.54 6.45
N GLY A 135 1.65 6.30 5.73
CA GLY A 135 2.05 7.54 5.05
C GLY A 135 2.02 7.50 3.53
N PHE A 136 1.74 6.35 2.92
CA PHE A 136 1.56 6.23 1.48
C PHE A 136 0.33 7.00 0.97
N SER A 137 0.44 7.59 -0.22
CA SER A 137 -0.66 8.24 -0.93
C SER A 137 -1.34 7.32 -1.96
N TYR A 138 -0.68 6.24 -2.34
CA TYR A 138 -1.14 5.25 -3.30
C TYR A 138 -0.80 3.85 -2.78
N HIS A 139 -1.74 2.92 -2.91
CA HIS A 139 -1.51 1.53 -2.54
C HIS A 139 -2.04 0.59 -3.63
N GLU A 140 -1.17 -0.29 -4.14
CA GLU A 140 -1.48 -1.30 -5.14
C GLU A 140 -1.56 -2.68 -4.46
N ILE A 141 -2.77 -3.24 -4.39
CA ILE A 141 -3.00 -4.62 -3.90
C ILE A 141 -2.86 -5.63 -5.04
N GLY A 142 -2.60 -6.89 -4.72
CA GLY A 142 -2.55 -7.98 -5.70
C GLY A 142 -1.12 -8.51 -5.95
N SER A 143 -0.92 -9.30 -7.02
CA SER A 143 -1.83 -9.50 -8.18
C SER A 143 -2.95 -10.48 -7.82
N ILE A 144 -4.15 -10.14 -8.25
CA ILE A 144 -5.35 -10.95 -8.03
C ILE A 144 -5.64 -11.75 -9.30
N THR A 145 -5.91 -13.04 -9.15
CA THR A 145 -6.30 -13.93 -10.25
C THR A 145 -7.81 -14.22 -10.22
N PRO A 146 -8.44 -14.55 -11.36
CA PRO A 146 -9.86 -14.89 -11.39
C PRO A 146 -10.25 -16.02 -10.45
N LEU A 147 -9.51 -17.11 -10.48
CA LEU A 147 -9.69 -18.26 -9.58
C LEU A 147 -8.62 -18.27 -8.49
N PRO A 148 -8.93 -18.82 -7.30
CA PRO A 148 -7.92 -19.07 -6.29
C PRO A 148 -6.80 -19.95 -6.83
N GLN A 149 -5.55 -19.63 -6.48
CA GLN A 149 -4.42 -20.50 -6.79
C GLN A 149 -3.31 -20.35 -5.74
N PRO A 150 -2.61 -21.46 -5.41
CA PRO A 150 -1.58 -21.46 -4.37
C PRO A 150 -0.29 -20.76 -4.82
N GLY A 151 -0.10 -20.56 -6.14
CA GLY A 151 1.17 -20.13 -6.72
C GLY A 151 2.18 -21.29 -6.80
N ASN A 152 3.45 -20.93 -6.95
CA ASN A 152 4.55 -21.90 -7.04
C ASN A 152 4.85 -22.56 -5.67
N PRO A 153 5.46 -23.76 -5.65
CA PRO A 153 5.87 -24.43 -4.42
C PRO A 153 6.83 -23.58 -3.58
N ARG A 154 6.81 -23.76 -2.26
CA ARG A 154 7.80 -23.21 -1.33
C ARG A 154 9.11 -24.04 -1.42
N ALA A 155 10.30 -23.50 -1.13
CA ALA A 155 10.58 -22.11 -0.81
C ALA A 155 10.56 -21.21 -2.07
N ARG A 156 9.99 -20.03 -1.95
CA ARG A 156 9.73 -19.17 -3.11
C ARG A 156 9.94 -17.67 -2.84
N PHE A 157 10.49 -17.34 -1.66
CA PHE A 157 10.84 -15.97 -1.29
C PHE A 157 12.14 -15.98 -0.47
N PHE A 158 13.17 -15.28 -0.97
CA PHE A 158 14.54 -15.33 -0.46
C PHE A 158 15.04 -13.93 -0.16
N ARG A 159 15.66 -13.77 1.02
CA ARG A 159 16.27 -12.49 1.45
C ARG A 159 17.72 -12.41 1.00
N LEU A 160 18.12 -11.24 0.51
CA LEU A 160 19.51 -10.85 0.29
C LEU A 160 19.78 -9.60 1.16
N PRO A 161 20.02 -9.77 2.47
CA PRO A 161 20.07 -8.64 3.40
C PRO A 161 21.22 -7.68 3.14
N GLN A 162 22.35 -8.17 2.66
CA GLN A 162 23.53 -7.36 2.34
C GLN A 162 23.30 -6.43 1.15
N ASP A 163 22.36 -6.80 0.27
CA ASP A 163 22.01 -6.07 -0.94
C ASP A 163 20.71 -5.24 -0.78
N ASP A 164 20.09 -5.20 0.40
CA ASP A 164 18.73 -4.66 0.58
C ASP A 164 17.76 -5.19 -0.49
N ALA A 165 17.82 -6.50 -0.76
CA ALA A 165 17.16 -7.13 -1.89
C ALA A 165 16.41 -8.42 -1.50
N VAL A 166 15.48 -8.83 -2.36
CA VAL A 166 14.80 -10.12 -2.25
C VAL A 166 14.64 -10.74 -3.62
N ILE A 167 14.64 -12.09 -3.67
CA ILE A 167 14.25 -12.86 -4.85
C ILE A 167 12.94 -13.55 -4.56
N ASN A 168 11.97 -13.46 -5.48
CA ASN A 168 10.69 -14.14 -5.36
C ASN A 168 10.31 -14.91 -6.62
N ARG A 169 9.62 -16.03 -6.42
CA ARG A 169 8.98 -16.83 -7.45
C ARG A 169 7.56 -17.25 -7.06
N TYR A 170 6.77 -16.30 -6.56
CA TYR A 170 5.43 -16.59 -6.03
C TYR A 170 4.47 -17.21 -7.04
N GLY A 171 4.47 -16.77 -8.31
CA GLY A 171 3.59 -17.29 -9.34
C GLY A 171 2.11 -16.93 -9.12
N PHE A 172 1.84 -15.69 -8.70
CA PHE A 172 0.49 -15.17 -8.46
C PHE A 172 -0.35 -16.01 -7.49
N ASN A 173 0.19 -16.32 -6.30
CA ASN A 173 -0.66 -16.86 -5.25
C ASN A 173 -1.74 -15.84 -4.86
N SER A 174 -3.00 -16.24 -4.92
CA SER A 174 -4.16 -15.37 -4.71
C SER A 174 -5.33 -16.19 -4.16
N THR A 175 -6.16 -15.59 -3.32
CA THR A 175 -7.43 -16.16 -2.86
C THR A 175 -8.53 -16.07 -3.93
N GLY A 176 -8.23 -15.46 -5.07
CA GLY A 176 -9.15 -15.28 -6.19
C GLY A 176 -10.02 -14.04 -6.08
N LYS A 177 -10.56 -13.62 -7.24
CA LYS A 177 -11.33 -12.38 -7.35
C LYS A 177 -12.54 -12.29 -6.42
N ASP A 178 -13.25 -13.42 -6.22
CA ASP A 178 -14.50 -13.40 -5.44
C ASP A 178 -14.22 -13.19 -3.94
N ALA A 179 -13.19 -13.82 -3.38
CA ALA A 179 -12.77 -13.61 -1.99
C ALA A 179 -12.29 -12.17 -1.76
N VAL A 180 -11.49 -11.63 -2.68
CA VAL A 180 -11.00 -10.25 -2.59
C VAL A 180 -12.16 -9.25 -2.75
N GLN A 181 -13.10 -9.50 -3.65
CA GLN A 181 -14.31 -8.69 -3.80
C GLN A 181 -15.09 -8.59 -2.48
N VAL A 182 -15.28 -9.71 -1.80
CA VAL A 182 -15.94 -9.75 -0.48
C VAL A 182 -15.15 -8.92 0.54
N THR A 183 -13.84 -9.08 0.59
CA THR A 183 -12.97 -8.31 1.50
C THR A 183 -13.12 -6.79 1.29
N LEU A 184 -13.08 -6.35 0.04
CA LEU A 184 -13.23 -4.93 -0.32
C LEU A 184 -14.63 -4.40 -0.02
N ALA A 185 -15.68 -5.17 -0.35
CA ALA A 185 -17.07 -4.81 -0.06
C ALA A 185 -17.33 -4.71 1.46
N GLN A 186 -16.78 -5.61 2.25
CA GLN A 186 -16.87 -5.55 3.72
C GLN A 186 -16.15 -4.31 4.28
N ARG A 187 -14.98 -3.95 3.72
CA ARG A 187 -14.25 -2.74 4.11
C ARG A 187 -15.08 -1.48 3.83
N VAL A 188 -15.68 -1.36 2.66
CA VAL A 188 -16.58 -0.25 2.30
C VAL A 188 -17.80 -0.22 3.22
N SER A 189 -18.46 -1.37 3.46
CA SER A 189 -19.61 -1.47 4.34
C SER A 189 -19.28 -1.03 5.78
N LYS A 190 -18.13 -1.46 6.31
CA LYS A 190 -17.65 -1.05 7.63
C LYS A 190 -17.42 0.46 7.71
N TYR A 191 -16.83 1.04 6.67
CA TYR A 191 -16.60 2.49 6.58
C TYR A 191 -17.92 3.27 6.62
N ILE A 192 -18.88 2.89 5.78
CA ILE A 192 -20.21 3.51 5.72
C ILE A 192 -20.91 3.45 7.07
N LYS A 193 -20.91 2.29 7.74
CA LYS A 193 -21.52 2.11 9.06
C LYS A 193 -20.87 2.94 10.17
N SER A 194 -19.55 3.17 10.08
CA SER A 194 -18.81 3.89 11.12
C SER A 194 -19.00 5.40 11.08
N TYR A 195 -19.33 5.99 9.95
CA TYR A 195 -19.34 7.44 9.77
C TYR A 195 -20.73 8.08 9.70
N PHE A 196 -21.83 7.34 9.80
CA PHE A 196 -23.23 7.83 9.87
C PHE A 196 -23.61 8.98 8.92
N LYS A 197 -22.93 9.17 7.79
CA LYS A 197 -23.18 10.32 6.91
C LYS A 197 -23.29 9.87 5.46
N ASP A 198 -24.06 10.70 4.72
CA ASP A 198 -24.21 10.65 3.27
C ASP A 198 -22.98 10.13 2.59
N ALA A 199 -22.96 8.80 2.43
CA ALA A 199 -21.74 8.09 2.08
C ALA A 199 -21.47 8.22 0.59
N ASN A 200 -21.14 9.43 0.18
CA ASN A 200 -20.46 9.63 -1.07
C ASN A 200 -19.01 9.19 -0.87
N VAL A 201 -18.79 7.88 -0.99
CA VAL A 201 -17.45 7.30 -1.01
C VAL A 201 -16.79 7.77 -2.31
N GLY A 202 -16.12 8.93 -2.26
CA GLY A 202 -15.50 9.56 -3.43
C GLY A 202 -14.41 8.69 -4.06
N ARG A 203 -13.68 7.92 -3.26
CA ARG A 203 -12.58 7.05 -3.68
C ARG A 203 -12.63 5.72 -2.93
N MET A 204 -12.18 4.65 -3.59
CA MET A 204 -12.14 3.31 -3.01
C MET A 204 -11.01 3.13 -1.99
N SER A 205 -10.03 4.03 -2.00
CA SER A 205 -9.06 4.15 -0.89
C SER A 205 -9.74 4.46 0.45
N LEU A 206 -10.92 5.09 0.46
CA LEU A 206 -11.66 5.62 1.61
C LEU A 206 -10.91 6.74 2.37
N TYR A 207 -9.84 7.25 1.79
CA TYR A 207 -9.04 8.36 2.31
C TYR A 207 -9.03 9.51 1.30
N LYS A 208 -9.16 10.73 1.81
CA LYS A 208 -9.02 11.93 0.98
C LYS A 208 -7.60 11.99 0.41
N ASN A 209 -7.50 12.29 -0.89
CA ASN A 209 -6.22 12.50 -1.57
C ASN A 209 -5.29 11.26 -1.56
N LYS A 210 -5.87 10.06 -1.51
CA LYS A 210 -5.17 8.80 -1.67
C LYS A 210 -5.89 7.91 -2.69
N LEU A 211 -5.17 6.96 -3.29
CA LEU A 211 -5.71 6.03 -4.28
C LEU A 211 -5.45 4.57 -3.90
N LEU A 212 -6.46 3.74 -4.15
CA LEU A 212 -6.38 2.28 -4.10
C LEU A 212 -6.32 1.74 -5.53
N ALA A 213 -5.23 1.05 -5.85
CA ALA A 213 -5.09 0.34 -7.11
C ALA A 213 -5.24 -1.17 -6.92
N ILE A 214 -5.81 -1.83 -7.93
CA ILE A 214 -5.95 -3.28 -7.96
C ILE A 214 -5.15 -3.83 -9.14
N ASN A 215 -4.13 -4.60 -8.83
CA ASN A 215 -3.28 -5.29 -9.78
C ASN A 215 -3.92 -6.62 -10.18
N LEU A 216 -4.17 -6.79 -11.46
CA LEU A 216 -4.81 -7.95 -12.05
C LEU A 216 -3.77 -8.86 -12.70
N GLY A 217 -3.88 -10.15 -12.42
CA GLY A 217 -3.07 -11.20 -13.00
C GLY A 217 -3.93 -12.30 -13.61
N LYS A 218 -3.33 -13.16 -14.43
CA LYS A 218 -3.99 -14.35 -14.96
C LYS A 218 -3.70 -15.60 -14.11
N ASN A 219 -4.60 -16.55 -14.11
CA ASN A 219 -4.31 -17.89 -13.58
C ASN A 219 -3.21 -18.57 -14.40
N LYS A 220 -2.48 -19.51 -13.77
CA LYS A 220 -1.39 -20.24 -14.43
C LYS A 220 -1.85 -20.91 -15.73
N ASN A 221 -3.01 -21.56 -15.69
CA ASN A 221 -3.64 -22.25 -16.80
C ASN A 221 -4.85 -21.47 -17.35
N GLY A 222 -4.94 -20.15 -17.07
CA GLY A 222 -6.04 -19.31 -17.51
C GLY A 222 -5.83 -18.75 -18.91
N ASP A 223 -6.93 -18.25 -19.49
CA ASP A 223 -6.90 -17.55 -20.77
C ASP A 223 -6.21 -16.18 -20.62
N GLU A 224 -5.36 -15.85 -21.58
CA GLU A 224 -4.51 -14.65 -21.54
C GLU A 224 -5.27 -13.32 -21.63
N VAL A 225 -6.50 -13.33 -22.13
CA VAL A 225 -7.34 -12.15 -22.28
C VAL A 225 -8.51 -12.21 -21.29
N GLN A 226 -9.25 -13.32 -21.27
CA GLN A 226 -10.47 -13.46 -20.48
C GLN A 226 -10.22 -13.29 -18.99
N ASP A 227 -9.07 -13.70 -18.47
CA ASP A 227 -8.75 -13.57 -17.07
C ASP A 227 -8.62 -12.09 -16.65
N TYR A 228 -8.02 -11.24 -17.48
CA TYR A 228 -8.00 -9.79 -17.23
C TYR A 228 -9.37 -9.16 -17.37
N LEU A 229 -10.18 -9.57 -18.36
CA LEU A 229 -11.53 -9.04 -18.54
C LEU A 229 -12.43 -9.35 -17.34
N LYS A 230 -12.37 -10.58 -16.79
CA LYS A 230 -13.05 -10.95 -15.54
C LYS A 230 -12.60 -10.09 -14.35
N GLY A 231 -11.29 -9.81 -14.26
CA GLY A 231 -10.74 -8.91 -13.25
C GLY A 231 -11.30 -7.49 -13.35
N VAL A 232 -11.32 -6.92 -14.56
CA VAL A 232 -11.91 -5.59 -14.83
C VAL A 232 -13.38 -5.57 -14.47
N GLU A 233 -14.15 -6.56 -14.88
CA GLU A 233 -15.57 -6.68 -14.58
C GLU A 233 -15.86 -6.71 -13.08
N THR A 234 -15.06 -7.45 -12.33
CA THR A 234 -15.22 -7.59 -10.89
C THR A 234 -14.82 -6.33 -10.11
N PHE A 235 -13.73 -5.67 -10.52
CA PHE A 235 -13.11 -4.65 -9.68
C PHE A 235 -13.28 -3.21 -10.17
N GLN A 236 -13.90 -2.98 -11.31
CA GLN A 236 -14.10 -1.64 -11.86
C GLN A 236 -14.76 -0.66 -10.86
N SER A 237 -15.75 -1.12 -10.08
CA SER A 237 -16.45 -0.29 -9.08
C SER A 237 -15.75 -0.26 -7.70
N LEU A 238 -14.73 -1.08 -7.48
CA LEU A 238 -14.03 -1.27 -6.21
C LEU A 238 -12.58 -0.77 -6.22
N ALA A 239 -12.12 -0.21 -7.34
CA ALA A 239 -10.77 0.32 -7.51
C ALA A 239 -10.80 1.81 -7.86
N ASP A 240 -9.80 2.55 -7.40
CA ASP A 240 -9.51 3.88 -7.93
C ASP A 240 -8.67 3.80 -9.21
N VAL A 241 -7.87 2.74 -9.35
CA VAL A 241 -7.01 2.44 -10.52
C VAL A 241 -6.98 0.93 -10.75
N LEU A 242 -6.98 0.49 -12.01
CA LEU A 242 -6.77 -0.91 -12.39
C LEU A 242 -5.40 -1.07 -13.05
N VAL A 243 -4.67 -2.14 -12.70
CA VAL A 243 -3.33 -2.42 -13.25
C VAL A 243 -3.32 -3.78 -13.92
N ILE A 244 -2.98 -3.81 -15.21
CA ILE A 244 -2.82 -5.03 -15.99
C ILE A 244 -1.36 -5.50 -15.89
N ASN A 245 -1.14 -6.58 -15.18
CA ASN A 245 0.21 -7.08 -14.91
C ASN A 245 0.62 -8.17 -15.91
N VAL A 246 1.34 -7.77 -16.95
CA VAL A 246 1.88 -8.65 -18.01
C VAL A 246 3.38 -8.96 -17.80
N SER A 247 3.94 -8.68 -16.63
CA SER A 247 5.39 -8.57 -16.45
C SER A 247 6.00 -9.55 -15.45
N SER A 248 5.18 -10.38 -14.76
CA SER A 248 5.72 -11.35 -13.80
C SER A 248 6.62 -12.38 -14.49
N PRO A 249 7.86 -12.58 -14.01
CA PRO A 249 8.73 -13.63 -14.54
C PRO A 249 8.36 -15.03 -14.04
N ASN A 250 7.42 -15.11 -13.12
CA ASN A 250 7.10 -16.32 -12.35
C ASN A 250 5.87 -17.07 -12.88
N THR A 251 5.29 -16.60 -13.98
CA THR A 251 4.16 -17.22 -14.69
C THR A 251 4.60 -17.49 -16.12
N PRO A 252 4.66 -18.76 -16.54
CA PRO A 252 5.12 -19.13 -17.89
C PRO A 252 4.32 -18.41 -18.98
N GLY A 253 5.03 -17.91 -20.02
CA GLY A 253 4.44 -17.24 -21.18
C GLY A 253 3.89 -15.83 -20.90
N LEU A 254 3.79 -15.39 -19.66
CA LEU A 254 3.15 -14.10 -19.35
C LEU A 254 3.87 -12.90 -19.99
N ARG A 255 5.20 -12.93 -20.02
CA ARG A 255 6.00 -11.86 -20.62
C ARG A 255 5.89 -11.80 -22.16
N ASP A 256 5.43 -12.88 -22.81
CA ASP A 256 5.17 -12.90 -24.25
C ASP A 256 4.00 -11.98 -24.63
N LEU A 257 3.13 -11.64 -23.64
CA LEU A 257 2.08 -10.63 -23.80
C LEU A 257 2.64 -9.20 -23.99
N GLN A 258 3.91 -8.96 -23.72
CA GLN A 258 4.55 -7.66 -23.96
C GLN A 258 4.96 -7.45 -25.44
N ASN A 259 4.74 -8.46 -26.31
CA ASN A 259 4.84 -8.26 -27.76
C ASN A 259 3.77 -7.27 -28.23
N GLU A 260 4.12 -6.35 -29.14
CA GLU A 260 3.28 -5.20 -29.52
C GLU A 260 1.86 -5.59 -29.94
N SER A 261 1.71 -6.57 -30.82
CA SER A 261 0.40 -6.95 -31.35
C SER A 261 -0.49 -7.58 -30.26
N LYS A 262 0.07 -8.49 -29.47
CA LYS A 262 -0.64 -9.14 -28.35
C LYS A 262 -1.00 -8.13 -27.26
N LEU A 263 -0.07 -7.23 -26.93
CA LEU A 263 -0.28 -6.21 -25.92
C LEU A 263 -1.36 -5.22 -26.35
N THR A 264 -1.30 -4.74 -27.59
CA THR A 264 -2.31 -3.81 -28.13
C THR A 264 -3.70 -4.44 -28.09
N ASP A 265 -3.84 -5.69 -28.54
CA ASP A 265 -5.13 -6.41 -28.55
C ASP A 265 -5.68 -6.59 -27.14
N LEU A 266 -4.83 -7.06 -26.21
CA LEU A 266 -5.21 -7.21 -24.80
C LEU A 266 -5.67 -5.89 -24.19
N LEU A 267 -4.85 -4.83 -24.29
CA LEU A 267 -5.13 -3.54 -23.68
C LEU A 267 -6.37 -2.88 -24.27
N GLN A 268 -6.57 -3.00 -25.61
CA GLN A 268 -7.77 -2.49 -26.24
C GLN A 268 -9.02 -3.18 -25.71
N LYS A 269 -9.03 -4.52 -25.62
CA LYS A 269 -10.15 -5.28 -25.06
C LYS A 269 -10.44 -4.91 -23.59
N VAL A 270 -9.39 -4.67 -22.81
CA VAL A 270 -9.51 -4.25 -21.40
C VAL A 270 -10.14 -2.85 -21.30
N VAL A 271 -9.69 -1.91 -22.12
CA VAL A 271 -10.25 -0.55 -22.19
C VAL A 271 -11.71 -0.57 -22.64
N ASP A 272 -12.02 -1.34 -23.68
CA ASP A 272 -13.38 -1.48 -24.20
C ASP A 272 -14.30 -2.11 -23.15
N LYS A 273 -13.84 -3.15 -22.45
CA LYS A 273 -14.60 -3.77 -21.34
C LYS A 273 -14.90 -2.77 -20.25
N ARG A 274 -13.90 -2.01 -19.75
CA ARG A 274 -14.10 -0.95 -18.76
C ARG A 274 -15.16 0.07 -19.24
N ASN A 275 -15.04 0.54 -20.50
CA ASN A 275 -15.93 1.55 -21.04
C ASN A 275 -17.37 1.01 -21.14
N SER A 276 -17.57 -0.22 -21.63
CA SER A 276 -18.91 -0.84 -21.69
C SER A 276 -19.59 -0.97 -20.34
N LEU A 277 -18.83 -1.24 -19.27
CA LEU A 277 -19.36 -1.32 -17.90
C LEU A 277 -19.79 0.05 -17.36
N VAL A 278 -19.04 1.11 -17.69
CA VAL A 278 -19.40 2.49 -17.34
C VAL A 278 -20.67 2.91 -18.06
N ASP A 279 -20.79 2.63 -19.35
CA ASP A 279 -21.96 2.99 -20.15
C ASP A 279 -23.21 2.26 -19.67
N SER A 280 -23.11 0.97 -19.33
CA SER A 280 -24.18 0.19 -18.72
C SER A 280 -24.59 0.73 -17.35
N GLY A 281 -23.64 1.15 -16.54
CA GLY A 281 -23.88 1.77 -15.25
C GLY A 281 -24.62 3.10 -15.37
N ASN A 282 -24.28 3.92 -16.37
CA ASN A 282 -24.98 5.18 -16.67
C ASN A 282 -26.47 4.95 -17.01
N GLN A 283 -26.76 3.93 -17.83
CA GLN A 283 -28.12 3.58 -18.21
C GLN A 283 -28.98 3.12 -17.02
N LEU A 284 -28.37 2.49 -16.02
CA LEU A 284 -29.05 2.01 -14.82
C LEU A 284 -29.09 3.03 -13.67
N GLY A 285 -28.56 4.25 -13.88
CA GLY A 285 -28.41 5.25 -12.83
C GLY A 285 -27.41 4.88 -11.72
N ALA A 286 -26.58 3.89 -11.96
CA ALA A 286 -25.52 3.48 -11.05
C ALA A 286 -24.34 4.48 -11.09
N ARG A 287 -23.47 4.39 -10.10
CA ARG A 287 -22.28 5.24 -10.02
C ARG A 287 -21.34 4.99 -11.20
N THR A 288 -21.10 6.00 -12.01
CA THR A 288 -20.30 5.96 -13.22
C THR A 288 -18.81 6.22 -12.92
N HIS A 289 -18.19 5.35 -12.13
CA HIS A 289 -16.77 5.45 -11.90
C HIS A 289 -15.97 4.79 -13.03
N LYS A 290 -15.12 5.56 -13.68
CA LYS A 290 -14.22 5.10 -14.75
C LYS A 290 -12.78 5.04 -14.20
N PRO A 291 -12.34 3.91 -13.61
CA PRO A 291 -10.98 3.82 -13.11
C PRO A 291 -9.98 3.86 -14.26
N PRO A 292 -8.88 4.63 -14.14
CA PRO A 292 -7.75 4.55 -15.05
C PRO A 292 -7.22 3.11 -15.15
N ILE A 293 -6.75 2.73 -16.35
CA ILE A 293 -6.12 1.45 -16.61
C ILE A 293 -4.63 1.68 -16.86
N LEU A 294 -3.79 1.00 -16.09
CA LEU A 294 -2.35 1.00 -16.25
C LEU A 294 -1.85 -0.36 -16.70
N VAL A 295 -0.74 -0.40 -17.41
CA VAL A 295 -0.01 -1.63 -17.69
C VAL A 295 1.31 -1.67 -16.92
N LYS A 296 1.62 -2.79 -16.26
CA LYS A 296 2.89 -2.99 -15.53
C LYS A 296 3.83 -3.86 -16.34
N ILE A 297 5.02 -3.35 -16.62
CA ILE A 297 6.00 -3.95 -17.53
C ILE A 297 7.24 -4.48 -16.80
N ALA A 298 8.00 -5.35 -17.48
CA ALA A 298 9.27 -5.85 -17.00
C ALA A 298 10.40 -4.83 -17.23
N PRO A 299 11.49 -4.87 -16.43
CA PRO A 299 12.64 -4.00 -16.64
C PRO A 299 13.64 -4.56 -17.66
N ASP A 300 13.51 -5.86 -18.02
CA ASP A 300 14.50 -6.63 -18.79
C ASP A 300 14.31 -6.50 -20.31
N LEU A 301 13.60 -5.47 -20.76
CA LEU A 301 13.22 -5.25 -22.13
C LEU A 301 14.28 -4.44 -22.89
N THR A 302 14.46 -4.75 -24.16
CA THR A 302 15.28 -3.99 -25.08
C THR A 302 14.62 -2.67 -25.49
N GLU A 303 15.37 -1.72 -26.03
CA GLU A 303 14.81 -0.44 -26.46
C GLU A 303 13.70 -0.60 -27.53
N PRO A 304 13.83 -1.46 -28.57
CA PRO A 304 12.73 -1.72 -29.48
C PRO A 304 11.47 -2.29 -28.85
N GLU A 305 11.61 -3.19 -27.85
CA GLU A 305 10.46 -3.72 -27.12
C GLU A 305 9.78 -2.64 -26.25
N LEU A 306 10.56 -1.76 -25.62
CA LEU A 306 10.03 -0.62 -24.87
C LEU A 306 9.31 0.38 -25.79
N LEU A 307 9.83 0.63 -27.02
CA LEU A 307 9.14 1.43 -28.02
C LEU A 307 7.80 0.79 -28.40
N SER A 308 7.80 -0.52 -28.71
CA SER A 308 6.58 -1.26 -29.04
C SER A 308 5.52 -1.18 -27.93
N ILE A 309 5.94 -1.25 -26.67
CA ILE A 309 5.04 -1.09 -25.53
C ILE A 309 4.48 0.34 -25.44
N ALA A 310 5.31 1.36 -25.65
CA ALA A 310 4.86 2.74 -25.66
C ALA A 310 3.80 2.98 -26.76
N GLU A 311 4.01 2.44 -27.96
CA GLU A 311 3.04 2.51 -29.07
C GLU A 311 1.75 1.73 -28.76
N ALA A 312 1.87 0.51 -28.20
CA ALA A 312 0.70 -0.27 -27.78
C ALA A 312 -0.13 0.48 -26.72
N ALA A 313 0.53 1.12 -25.74
CA ALA A 313 -0.14 1.89 -24.69
C ALA A 313 -0.88 3.11 -25.28
N LYS A 314 -0.26 3.85 -26.19
CA LYS A 314 -0.88 4.98 -26.89
C LYS A 314 -2.08 4.55 -27.74
N LYS A 315 -1.93 3.50 -28.57
CA LYS A 315 -2.98 2.96 -29.44
C LYS A 315 -4.20 2.48 -28.65
N SER A 316 -3.98 1.75 -27.57
CA SER A 316 -5.05 1.18 -26.74
C SER A 316 -5.70 2.18 -25.79
N LYS A 317 -5.16 3.41 -25.70
CA LYS A 317 -5.68 4.48 -24.83
C LYS A 317 -5.75 4.04 -23.36
N VAL A 318 -4.76 3.30 -22.86
CA VAL A 318 -4.57 3.12 -21.44
C VAL A 318 -4.07 4.42 -20.81
N ASP A 319 -4.25 4.56 -19.52
CA ASP A 319 -4.01 5.82 -18.82
C ASP A 319 -2.57 5.94 -18.28
N GLY A 320 -1.77 4.85 -18.35
CA GLY A 320 -0.37 4.93 -17.95
C GLY A 320 0.38 3.59 -17.91
N ILE A 321 1.65 3.67 -17.51
CA ILE A 321 2.59 2.54 -17.49
C ILE A 321 3.32 2.52 -16.14
N ILE A 322 3.41 1.36 -15.49
CA ILE A 322 4.25 1.14 -14.30
C ILE A 322 5.57 0.51 -14.72
N VAL A 323 6.67 1.22 -14.49
CA VAL A 323 8.03 0.83 -14.81
C VAL A 323 8.83 0.71 -13.51
N SER A 324 9.01 -0.49 -12.93
CA SER A 324 8.81 -1.80 -13.50
C SER A 324 8.39 -2.87 -12.47
N ASN A 325 8.25 -4.10 -12.92
CA ASN A 325 8.25 -5.30 -12.09
C ASN A 325 9.70 -5.68 -11.72
N THR A 326 9.90 -6.87 -11.20
CA THR A 326 11.20 -7.44 -10.81
C THR A 326 12.02 -7.89 -12.02
N THR A 327 13.36 -7.93 -11.88
CA THR A 327 14.28 -8.37 -12.93
C THR A 327 14.67 -9.85 -12.79
N ILE A 328 14.89 -10.52 -13.91
CA ILE A 328 15.52 -11.85 -13.97
C ILE A 328 17.05 -11.75 -13.95
N GLN A 329 17.59 -10.58 -14.15
CA GLN A 329 19.03 -10.36 -14.12
C GLN A 329 19.60 -10.57 -12.71
N ARG A 330 20.88 -10.98 -12.67
CA ARG A 330 21.67 -11.08 -11.46
C ARG A 330 22.91 -10.22 -11.64
N PRO A 331 22.90 -8.98 -11.11
CA PRO A 331 24.03 -8.09 -11.20
C PRO A 331 25.30 -8.73 -10.63
N THR A 332 26.43 -8.47 -11.23
CA THR A 332 27.74 -9.03 -10.80
C THR A 332 28.21 -8.42 -9.50
N ASP A 333 27.76 -7.22 -9.17
CA ASP A 333 28.08 -6.44 -7.97
C ASP A 333 27.23 -6.78 -6.74
N LEU A 334 26.42 -7.85 -6.79
CA LEU A 334 25.71 -8.34 -5.62
C LEU A 334 26.70 -8.77 -4.52
N ILE A 335 26.51 -8.21 -3.33
CA ILE A 335 27.36 -8.45 -2.14
C ILE A 335 27.13 -9.85 -1.56
N THR A 336 25.89 -10.35 -1.64
CA THR A 336 25.53 -11.70 -1.19
C THR A 336 26.43 -12.74 -1.84
N GLN A 337 27.20 -13.47 -1.01
CA GLN A 337 28.15 -14.48 -1.47
C GLN A 337 27.56 -15.88 -1.58
N ASP A 338 26.48 -16.18 -0.84
CA ASP A 338 25.84 -17.49 -0.88
C ASP A 338 25.22 -17.76 -2.27
N PRO A 339 25.82 -18.71 -3.05
CA PRO A 339 25.34 -19.00 -4.40
C PRO A 339 23.96 -19.66 -4.40
N GLU A 340 23.60 -20.39 -3.33
CA GLU A 340 22.29 -21.02 -3.22
C GLU A 340 21.16 -19.97 -3.11
N VAL A 341 21.43 -18.81 -2.54
CA VAL A 341 20.48 -17.70 -2.47
C VAL A 341 20.60 -16.79 -3.68
N LYS A 342 21.83 -16.40 -4.05
CA LYS A 342 22.13 -15.44 -5.13
C LYS A 342 21.55 -15.86 -6.48
N PHE A 343 21.63 -17.16 -6.80
CA PHE A 343 21.22 -17.71 -8.09
C PHE A 343 19.85 -18.39 -8.07
N GLN A 344 19.05 -18.18 -7.01
CA GLN A 344 17.66 -18.65 -7.01
C GLN A 344 16.90 -18.12 -8.22
N THR A 345 16.09 -18.99 -8.83
CA THR A 345 15.17 -18.58 -9.90
C THR A 345 14.11 -17.63 -9.35
N GLY A 346 13.65 -16.70 -10.17
CA GLY A 346 12.63 -15.73 -9.81
C GLY A 346 13.05 -14.29 -10.05
N GLY A 347 12.18 -13.37 -9.71
CA GLY A 347 12.42 -11.93 -9.87
C GLY A 347 13.19 -11.34 -8.70
N LEU A 348 14.28 -10.65 -9.00
CA LEU A 348 15.08 -9.86 -8.05
C LEU A 348 14.47 -8.46 -7.91
N SER A 349 14.27 -8.01 -6.68
CA SER A 349 13.82 -6.65 -6.32
C SER A 349 14.69 -6.05 -5.22
N GLY A 350 14.47 -4.77 -4.89
CA GLY A 350 15.29 -4.02 -3.96
C GLY A 350 16.36 -3.19 -4.67
N LYS A 351 17.37 -2.76 -3.92
CA LYS A 351 18.37 -1.80 -4.39
C LYS A 351 19.02 -2.18 -5.74
N PRO A 352 19.40 -3.44 -6.03
CA PRO A 352 20.00 -3.83 -7.30
C PRO A 352 19.09 -3.65 -8.52
N LEU A 353 17.77 -3.63 -8.33
CA LEU A 353 16.82 -3.45 -9.42
C LEU A 353 16.83 -2.02 -9.98
N LYS A 354 17.23 -1.01 -9.20
CA LYS A 354 17.12 0.42 -9.55
C LYS A 354 17.69 0.74 -10.93
N GLN A 355 18.89 0.27 -11.22
CA GLN A 355 19.57 0.56 -12.50
C GLN A 355 18.77 0.11 -13.72
N TYR A 356 18.14 -1.06 -13.65
CA TYR A 356 17.34 -1.62 -14.75
C TYR A 356 16.02 -0.87 -14.93
N SER A 357 15.30 -0.64 -13.81
CA SER A 357 14.03 0.07 -13.82
C SER A 357 14.18 1.53 -14.27
N LEU A 358 15.21 2.22 -13.78
CA LEU A 358 15.46 3.61 -14.14
C LEU A 358 15.85 3.75 -15.62
N LYS A 359 16.68 2.81 -16.16
CA LYS A 359 16.99 2.75 -17.59
C LYS A 359 15.74 2.55 -18.43
N ALA A 360 14.90 1.58 -18.07
CA ALA A 360 13.66 1.31 -18.77
C ALA A 360 12.70 2.52 -18.71
N LEU A 361 12.62 3.20 -17.55
CA LEU A 361 11.78 4.39 -17.39
C LEU A 361 12.23 5.54 -18.31
N ARG A 362 13.53 5.86 -18.36
CA ARG A 362 14.06 6.89 -19.26
C ARG A 362 13.74 6.57 -20.72
N THR A 363 13.84 5.32 -21.11
CA THR A 363 13.51 4.88 -22.47
C THR A 363 12.01 5.01 -22.75
N ILE A 364 11.13 4.56 -21.86
CA ILE A 364 9.68 4.74 -22.03
C ILE A 364 9.33 6.22 -22.07
N TYR A 365 9.88 7.05 -21.17
CA TYR A 365 9.62 8.49 -21.16
C TYR A 365 10.00 9.17 -22.48
N LYS A 366 11.14 8.80 -23.06
CA LYS A 366 11.57 9.28 -24.40
C LYS A 366 10.47 9.13 -25.47
N TYR A 367 9.71 8.03 -25.41
CA TYR A 367 8.68 7.69 -26.40
C TYR A 367 7.25 8.11 -25.98
N THR A 368 7.05 8.57 -24.74
CA THR A 368 5.71 8.89 -24.21
C THR A 368 5.56 10.32 -23.70
N ARG A 369 6.64 11.11 -23.62
CA ARG A 369 6.61 12.47 -23.06
C ARG A 369 5.62 13.42 -23.75
N ASP A 370 5.30 13.17 -25.00
CA ASP A 370 4.36 13.97 -25.80
C ASP A 370 2.93 13.39 -25.77
N SER A 371 2.63 12.54 -24.80
CA SER A 371 1.33 11.91 -24.59
C SER A 371 0.83 12.15 -23.17
N ASP A 372 -0.46 11.88 -22.92
CA ASP A 372 -1.09 11.98 -21.60
C ASP A 372 -0.82 10.75 -20.69
N LEU A 373 0.08 9.85 -21.11
CA LEU A 373 0.39 8.65 -20.33
C LEU A 373 1.11 8.98 -19.02
N VAL A 374 0.51 8.55 -17.92
CA VAL A 374 1.12 8.63 -16.60
C VAL A 374 2.18 7.55 -16.45
N LEU A 375 3.40 7.92 -16.08
CA LEU A 375 4.46 6.96 -15.77
C LEU A 375 4.64 6.83 -14.26
N ILE A 376 4.64 5.59 -13.76
CA ILE A 376 4.88 5.30 -12.35
C ILE A 376 6.21 4.57 -12.23
N GLY A 377 7.15 5.16 -11.49
CA GLY A 377 8.45 4.57 -11.24
C GLY A 377 8.41 3.53 -10.13
N CYS A 378 8.90 2.31 -10.38
CA CYS A 378 8.92 1.24 -9.38
C CYS A 378 10.19 0.40 -9.51
N GLY A 379 10.93 0.23 -8.42
CA GLY A 379 12.12 -0.64 -8.35
C GLY A 379 13.32 0.01 -7.65
N GLY A 380 13.75 -0.56 -6.53
CA GLY A 380 14.96 -0.16 -5.82
C GLY A 380 14.93 1.19 -5.12
N ILE A 381 13.77 1.80 -4.97
CA ILE A 381 13.61 3.10 -4.31
C ILE A 381 13.67 2.91 -2.79
N SER A 382 14.60 3.60 -2.13
CA SER A 382 14.87 3.46 -0.70
C SER A 382 15.25 4.77 0.01
N SER A 383 15.35 5.86 -0.74
CA SER A 383 15.73 7.21 -0.28
C SER A 383 15.00 8.29 -1.08
N ALA A 384 15.06 9.53 -0.59
CA ALA A 384 14.58 10.70 -1.32
C ALA A 384 15.33 10.89 -2.64
N GLN A 385 16.65 10.70 -2.63
CA GLN A 385 17.47 10.80 -3.82
C GLN A 385 17.04 9.81 -4.91
N ASP A 386 16.74 8.54 -4.53
CA ASP A 386 16.21 7.57 -5.51
C ASP A 386 14.90 8.07 -6.13
N ALA A 387 13.97 8.59 -5.30
CA ALA A 387 12.70 9.09 -5.79
C ALA A 387 12.85 10.31 -6.71
N LEU A 388 13.78 11.24 -6.40
CA LEU A 388 14.12 12.39 -7.27
C LEU A 388 14.65 11.94 -8.63
N GLU A 389 15.55 10.95 -8.64
CA GLU A 389 16.08 10.41 -9.90
C GLU A 389 14.96 9.82 -10.79
N TYR A 390 13.98 9.12 -10.17
CA TYR A 390 12.82 8.62 -10.89
C TYR A 390 11.92 9.76 -11.42
N ALA A 391 11.67 10.80 -10.62
CA ALA A 391 10.91 11.95 -11.08
C ALA A 391 11.58 12.64 -12.27
N ARG A 392 12.88 12.94 -12.17
CA ARG A 392 13.64 13.58 -13.24
C ARG A 392 13.72 12.72 -14.50
N ALA A 393 13.69 11.40 -14.35
CA ALA A 393 13.60 10.45 -15.46
C ALA A 393 12.20 10.33 -16.07
N GLY A 394 11.18 11.02 -15.52
CA GLY A 394 9.82 11.09 -16.07
C GLY A 394 8.74 10.41 -15.27
N ALA A 395 9.00 9.89 -14.06
CA ALA A 395 7.96 9.31 -13.22
C ALA A 395 7.06 10.39 -12.62
N THR A 396 5.74 10.27 -12.82
CA THR A 396 4.74 11.13 -12.19
C THR A 396 4.69 10.92 -10.67
N PHE A 397 4.82 9.69 -10.22
CA PHE A 397 5.03 9.31 -8.82
C PHE A 397 5.74 7.95 -8.74
N VAL A 398 6.10 7.52 -7.55
CA VAL A 398 6.92 6.33 -7.36
C VAL A 398 6.27 5.31 -6.44
N GLN A 399 6.65 4.04 -6.59
CA GLN A 399 6.21 2.95 -5.73
C GLN A 399 7.42 2.23 -5.13
N LEU A 400 7.27 1.77 -3.89
CA LEU A 400 8.26 0.95 -3.22
C LEU A 400 7.61 -0.24 -2.50
N TYR A 401 8.38 -1.32 -2.30
CA TYR A 401 8.00 -2.49 -1.51
C TYR A 401 9.18 -2.98 -0.66
N THR A 402 10.29 -3.37 -1.30
CA THR A 402 11.41 -4.04 -0.62
C THR A 402 12.01 -3.17 0.48
N SER A 403 12.20 -1.87 0.25
CA SER A 403 12.69 -0.93 1.27
C SER A 403 11.73 -0.81 2.46
N PHE A 404 10.41 -0.82 2.23
CA PHE A 404 9.42 -0.85 3.31
C PHE A 404 9.51 -2.15 4.12
N ALA A 405 9.69 -3.30 3.47
CA ALA A 405 9.84 -4.58 4.14
C ALA A 405 11.13 -4.66 5.00
N TYR A 406 12.22 -4.02 4.55
CA TYR A 406 13.49 -4.02 5.29
C TYR A 406 13.57 -2.97 6.40
N LYS A 407 13.07 -1.74 6.13
CA LYS A 407 13.24 -0.57 7.00
C LYS A 407 11.99 -0.23 7.80
N GLY A 408 10.87 -0.90 7.49
CA GLY A 408 9.59 -0.64 8.14
C GLY A 408 8.94 0.67 7.68
N PRO A 409 7.84 1.07 8.34
CA PRO A 409 7.01 2.19 7.89
C PRO A 409 7.69 3.55 7.93
N GLY A 410 8.74 3.72 8.74
CA GLY A 410 9.51 4.96 8.83
C GLY A 410 10.21 5.37 7.52
N VAL A 411 10.46 4.44 6.60
CA VAL A 411 11.09 4.76 5.32
C VAL A 411 10.25 5.73 4.48
N VAL A 412 8.92 5.64 4.56
CA VAL A 412 8.02 6.54 3.84
C VAL A 412 8.20 7.97 4.29
N SER A 413 8.21 8.20 5.61
CA SER A 413 8.43 9.52 6.19
C SER A 413 9.81 10.08 5.86
N LYS A 414 10.87 9.25 5.97
CA LYS A 414 12.24 9.67 5.61
C LYS A 414 12.35 10.10 4.15
N ILE A 415 11.70 9.39 3.25
CA ILE A 415 11.67 9.76 1.82
C ILE A 415 10.94 11.10 1.66
N LYS A 416 9.77 11.29 2.25
CA LYS A 416 9.00 12.52 2.15
C LYS A 416 9.74 13.73 2.73
N ASP A 417 10.38 13.56 3.88
CA ASP A 417 11.16 14.64 4.52
C ASP A 417 12.32 15.06 3.63
N GLY A 418 13.11 14.11 3.14
CA GLY A 418 14.23 14.41 2.25
C GLY A 418 13.78 15.01 0.92
N LEU A 419 12.64 14.56 0.35
CA LEU A 419 12.05 15.19 -0.84
C LEU A 419 11.65 16.64 -0.57
N THR A 420 11.01 16.91 0.58
CA THR A 420 10.60 18.25 0.96
C THR A 420 11.80 19.18 1.10
N GLU A 421 12.86 18.72 1.75
CA GLU A 421 14.10 19.47 1.94
C GLU A 421 14.75 19.83 0.60
N GLU A 422 14.96 18.83 -0.27
CA GLU A 422 15.60 19.03 -1.57
C GLU A 422 14.80 19.93 -2.50
N LEU A 423 13.48 19.68 -2.62
CA LEU A 423 12.61 20.49 -3.47
C LEU A 423 12.54 21.95 -3.01
N LYS A 424 12.48 22.20 -1.70
CA LYS A 424 12.54 23.56 -1.15
C LYS A 424 13.89 24.23 -1.39
N ARG A 425 14.99 23.49 -1.27
CA ARG A 425 16.32 23.99 -1.58
C ARG A 425 16.46 24.42 -3.04
N GLU A 426 15.83 23.67 -3.96
CA GLU A 426 15.80 24.01 -5.39
C GLU A 426 14.74 25.06 -5.76
N GLY A 427 13.84 25.43 -4.84
CA GLY A 427 12.71 26.32 -5.11
C GLY A 427 11.68 25.72 -6.06
N LYS A 428 11.54 24.37 -6.08
CA LYS A 428 10.69 23.60 -6.99
C LYS A 428 9.64 22.80 -6.24
N THR A 429 8.64 22.34 -6.98
CA THR A 429 7.68 21.32 -6.55
C THR A 429 8.00 20.00 -7.23
N TRP A 430 7.45 18.90 -6.70
CA TRP A 430 7.56 17.57 -7.32
C TRP A 430 7.12 17.58 -8.79
N MET A 431 5.98 18.21 -9.09
CA MET A 431 5.45 18.26 -10.46
C MET A 431 6.37 18.98 -11.44
N GLN A 432 7.17 19.94 -10.97
CA GLN A 432 8.08 20.72 -11.83
C GLN A 432 9.33 19.95 -12.23
N ILE A 433 9.77 18.99 -11.41
CA ILE A 433 10.99 18.21 -11.69
C ILE A 433 10.73 16.98 -12.57
N ILE A 434 9.47 16.65 -12.88
CA ILE A 434 9.16 15.50 -13.71
C ILE A 434 9.76 15.66 -15.11
N GLY A 435 10.60 14.70 -15.50
CA GLY A 435 11.24 14.63 -16.82
C GLY A 435 12.35 15.66 -17.04
N GLU A 436 12.90 16.28 -16.00
CA GLU A 436 13.98 17.29 -16.15
C GLU A 436 15.23 16.77 -16.84
N ASP A 437 15.60 15.49 -16.64
CA ASP A 437 16.77 14.87 -17.28
C ASP A 437 16.63 14.71 -18.81
N SER A 438 15.43 14.95 -19.35
CA SER A 438 15.10 14.72 -20.76
C SER A 438 14.65 16.00 -21.51
N LYS A 439 14.86 17.17 -20.86
CA LYS A 439 14.56 18.51 -21.43
C LYS A 439 15.70 19.02 -22.29
#